data_f6b81e5775148123d551817ecc419c1f
#
_entry.id   f6b81e5775148123d551817ecc419c1f
#
_cell.length_a   1.000
_cell.length_b   1.000
_cell.length_c   1.000
_cell.angle_alpha   90.00
_cell.angle_beta   90.00
_cell.angle_gamma   90.00
#
_symmetry.space_group_name_H-M   'P 1'
#
loop_
_entity.id
_entity.type
_entity.pdbx_description
1 polymer ?
#
loop_
_entity_poly.entity_id
_entity_poly.type
_entity_poly.pdbx_seq_one_letter_code
_entity_poly.pdbx_strand_id
1 'polypeptide(L)'
;MTIHNVSRRKFMATSGALVLGAAIPVKASRPDASIKTVLAPNLYVALDTKGTVTITSHRSEMGQGIRTAIAQIIADEMEADWSHVVVAQAQGDKAYGDQNTDGSQSIRLFLDKLRRAGATARHMLETAAANRWDVSVDECEASNHFVEHRPSGQKLAYGELATDASNLSVPRHVNLKSREDFRYIGKGMKHVDADAIAAGTANYAADVRLPEMAVAVIVRPPLLGSRVISVSLDQKAKSQVGFIGLETLDPTPGAPWFFPLGGVAVIATTTYAAMQTAKQLDIAWSKPNHSATTPSFNEKLHNLVHRPSRRLFDNGDVDRVFESDGITLEAVYETPFLGHAPMEPPCALADVQNDHVDVWAAVQDPQSTRDHVANWLKTDARNVAINVTLLGGAFGRKSKPD
;
A
#
# COMPACT_ATOMS: atom_id res chain seq x y z
N MET A 1 9.24 19.46 39.47
CA MET A 1 7.93 19.60 38.80
C MET A 1 7.73 18.36 38.00
N THR A 2 6.84 17.50 38.44
CA THR A 2 6.65 16.15 37.88
C THR A 2 6.12 16.27 36.45
N ILE A 3 6.81 15.70 35.48
CA ILE A 3 6.30 15.52 34.12
C ILE A 3 5.13 14.60 34.26
N HIS A 4 3.92 15.10 34.05
CA HIS A 4 2.73 14.24 34.02
C HIS A 4 2.83 13.34 32.80
N ASN A 5 3.15 12.06 33.03
CA ASN A 5 2.95 11.02 32.05
C ASN A 5 1.47 11.03 31.66
N VAL A 6 1.19 11.58 30.50
CA VAL A 6 -0.12 11.45 29.90
C VAL A 6 -0.24 9.99 29.52
N SER A 7 -1.00 9.21 30.28
CA SER A 7 -1.19 7.80 29.94
C SER A 7 -1.80 7.71 28.53
N ARG A 8 -1.43 6.66 27.79
CA ARG A 8 -1.98 6.36 26.43
C ARG A 8 -3.51 6.55 26.37
N ARG A 9 -4.21 6.13 27.45
CA ARG A 9 -5.65 6.32 27.61
C ARG A 9 -6.06 7.80 27.73
N LYS A 10 -5.28 8.63 28.43
CA LYS A 10 -5.56 10.06 28.56
C LYS A 10 -5.28 10.83 27.29
N PHE A 11 -4.22 10.49 26.55
CA PHE A 11 -3.94 11.05 25.22
C PHE A 11 -5.08 10.73 24.24
N MET A 12 -5.53 9.48 24.22
CA MET A 12 -6.67 9.04 23.40
C MET A 12 -7.99 9.70 23.82
N ALA A 13 -8.21 9.90 25.11
CA ALA A 13 -9.41 10.56 25.63
C ALA A 13 -9.43 12.08 25.39
N THR A 14 -8.25 12.72 25.33
CA THR A 14 -8.16 14.18 25.09
C THR A 14 -8.26 14.52 23.61
N SER A 15 -7.80 13.63 22.71
CA SER A 15 -7.94 13.81 21.26
C SER A 15 -9.38 13.54 20.75
N GLY A 16 -10.16 12.75 21.50
CA GLY A 16 -11.55 12.42 21.16
C GLY A 16 -12.61 13.47 21.55
N ALA A 17 -12.21 14.57 22.20
CA ALA A 17 -13.18 15.50 22.82
C ALA A 17 -13.44 16.78 22.02
N LEU A 18 -12.85 16.98 20.83
CA LEU A 18 -13.02 18.25 20.07
C LEU A 18 -13.11 18.01 18.56
N VAL A 19 -14.11 17.28 18.11
CA VAL A 19 -14.49 17.30 16.68
C VAL A 19 -15.95 17.70 16.57
N LEU A 20 -16.19 19.00 16.60
CA LEU A 20 -17.40 19.62 16.08
C LEU A 20 -16.98 20.70 15.10
N GLY A 21 -17.09 20.42 13.80
CA GLY A 21 -17.18 21.48 12.83
C GLY A 21 -16.28 21.35 11.60
N ALA A 22 -16.95 21.22 10.48
CA ALA A 22 -16.51 21.39 9.11
C ALA A 22 -15.53 20.34 8.57
N ALA A 23 -16.10 19.27 8.03
CA ALA A 23 -15.44 18.40 7.08
C ALA A 23 -15.02 19.21 5.85
N ILE A 24 -13.76 19.60 5.77
CA ILE A 24 -13.13 19.88 4.48
C ILE A 24 -13.01 18.50 3.83
N PRO A 25 -13.58 18.26 2.65
CA PRO A 25 -13.47 16.97 2.02
C PRO A 25 -12.00 16.73 1.68
N VAL A 26 -11.30 15.99 2.53
CA VAL A 26 -10.06 15.32 2.13
C VAL A 26 -10.53 14.38 1.03
N LYS A 27 -10.11 14.61 -0.21
CA LYS A 27 -10.24 13.65 -1.29
C LYS A 27 -9.30 12.48 -1.03
N ALA A 28 -9.46 11.85 0.11
CA ALA A 28 -9.04 10.48 0.26
C ALA A 28 -9.96 9.68 -0.65
N SER A 29 -9.41 8.85 -1.49
CA SER A 29 -10.15 7.99 -2.40
C SER A 29 -10.92 6.92 -1.63
N ARG A 30 -11.90 7.33 -0.83
CA ARG A 30 -13.08 6.50 -0.66
C ARG A 30 -13.70 6.42 -2.05
N PRO A 31 -14.11 5.25 -2.54
CA PRO A 31 -14.99 5.20 -3.69
C PRO A 31 -16.07 6.23 -3.42
N ASP A 32 -16.22 7.19 -4.33
CA ASP A 32 -17.18 8.26 -4.14
C ASP A 32 -18.55 7.62 -3.85
N ALA A 33 -19.02 7.74 -2.62
CA ALA A 33 -20.28 7.14 -2.17
C ALA A 33 -21.49 7.64 -2.99
N SER A 34 -21.30 8.65 -3.86
CA SER A 34 -22.27 9.12 -4.82
C SER A 34 -22.37 8.27 -6.09
N ILE A 35 -21.37 7.39 -6.38
CA ILE A 35 -21.42 6.48 -7.53
C ILE A 35 -22.20 5.24 -7.09
N LYS A 36 -23.46 5.16 -7.48
CA LYS A 36 -24.26 3.94 -7.28
C LYS A 36 -23.69 2.84 -8.18
N THR A 37 -22.76 2.06 -7.64
CA THR A 37 -22.34 0.80 -8.25
C THR A 37 -23.56 -0.10 -8.39
N VAL A 38 -23.78 -0.62 -9.58
CA VAL A 38 -24.90 -1.52 -9.88
C VAL A 38 -24.40 -2.94 -10.08
N LEU A 39 -23.34 -3.11 -10.87
CA LEU A 39 -22.70 -4.42 -11.11
C LEU A 39 -21.35 -4.50 -10.42
N ALA A 40 -21.17 -5.47 -9.54
CA ALA A 40 -19.87 -5.76 -8.88
C ALA A 40 -19.66 -7.30 -8.83
N PRO A 41 -19.26 -7.93 -9.92
CA PRO A 41 -19.14 -9.38 -9.99
C PRO A 41 -18.02 -9.96 -9.13
N ASN A 42 -17.09 -9.13 -8.73
CA ASN A 42 -15.93 -9.50 -7.89
C ASN A 42 -15.36 -8.27 -7.18
N LEU A 43 -14.31 -8.48 -6.39
CA LEU A 43 -13.65 -7.41 -5.59
C LEU A 43 -12.90 -6.36 -6.44
N TYR A 44 -12.61 -6.65 -7.70
CA TYR A 44 -11.74 -5.84 -8.54
C TYR A 44 -12.48 -4.95 -9.52
N VAL A 45 -13.73 -5.26 -9.83
CA VAL A 45 -14.51 -4.57 -10.87
C VAL A 45 -15.85 -4.13 -10.33
N ALA A 46 -16.17 -2.88 -10.59
CA ALA A 46 -17.50 -2.33 -10.37
C ALA A 46 -17.90 -1.49 -11.60
N LEU A 47 -19.17 -1.53 -11.97
CA LEU A 47 -19.73 -0.78 -13.10
C LEU A 47 -20.99 -0.04 -12.64
N ASP A 48 -21.14 1.21 -13.04
CA ASP A 48 -22.34 2.01 -12.80
C ASP A 48 -23.22 2.12 -14.07
N THR A 49 -24.39 2.68 -13.92
CA THR A 49 -25.35 2.88 -15.04
C THR A 49 -24.91 3.95 -16.04
N LYS A 50 -23.85 4.71 -15.74
CA LYS A 50 -23.27 5.68 -16.67
C LYS A 50 -22.17 5.08 -17.52
N GLY A 51 -21.83 3.80 -17.25
CA GLY A 51 -20.76 3.10 -17.93
C GLY A 51 -19.37 3.29 -17.26
N THR A 52 -19.29 3.90 -16.09
CA THR A 52 -17.99 4.04 -15.40
C THR A 52 -17.53 2.68 -14.85
N VAL A 53 -16.39 2.20 -15.30
CA VAL A 53 -15.75 0.99 -14.81
C VAL A 53 -14.75 1.38 -13.72
N THR A 54 -15.07 1.07 -12.48
CA THR A 54 -14.13 1.23 -11.37
C THR A 54 -13.32 -0.05 -11.19
N ILE A 55 -12.01 0.07 -11.34
CA ILE A 55 -11.06 -1.03 -11.14
C ILE A 55 -10.31 -0.81 -9.83
N THR A 56 -10.38 -1.79 -8.92
CA THR A 56 -9.75 -1.71 -7.62
C THR A 56 -8.34 -2.30 -7.67
N SER A 57 -7.32 -1.46 -7.45
CA SER A 57 -5.94 -1.92 -7.25
C SER A 57 -5.76 -2.36 -5.81
N HIS A 58 -5.41 -3.63 -5.62
CA HIS A 58 -5.12 -4.20 -4.29
C HIS A 58 -3.66 -4.07 -3.89
N ARG A 59 -2.80 -3.59 -4.78
CA ARG A 59 -1.38 -3.34 -4.57
C ARG A 59 -1.10 -1.85 -4.45
N SER A 60 -0.06 -1.51 -3.72
CA SER A 60 0.32 -0.12 -3.44
C SER A 60 1.16 0.47 -4.57
N GLU A 61 0.86 1.71 -4.94
CA GLU A 61 1.61 2.48 -5.93
C GLU A 61 2.75 3.25 -5.25
N MET A 62 3.97 3.01 -5.72
CA MET A 62 5.18 3.66 -5.22
C MET A 62 6.06 4.23 -6.36
N GLY A 63 5.45 4.44 -7.53
CA GLY A 63 6.07 4.95 -8.74
C GLY A 63 6.39 3.89 -9.80
N GLN A 64 6.06 2.61 -9.54
CA GLN A 64 6.33 1.50 -10.45
C GLN A 64 5.19 1.22 -11.45
N GLY A 65 4.04 1.90 -11.32
CA GLY A 65 2.92 1.80 -12.26
C GLY A 65 1.97 0.63 -12.03
N ILE A 66 1.95 0.04 -10.84
CA ILE A 66 1.10 -1.14 -10.58
C ILE A 66 -0.39 -0.83 -10.70
N ARG A 67 -0.85 0.36 -10.32
CA ARG A 67 -2.25 0.78 -10.47
C ARG A 67 -2.66 0.79 -11.93
N THR A 68 -1.79 1.30 -12.80
CA THR A 68 -1.99 1.28 -14.24
C THR A 68 -1.99 -0.15 -14.79
N ALA A 69 -1.02 -0.97 -14.38
CA ALA A 69 -0.89 -2.34 -14.88
C ALA A 69 -2.10 -3.24 -14.49
N ILE A 70 -2.61 -3.13 -13.27
CA ILE A 70 -3.81 -3.84 -12.84
C ILE A 70 -5.02 -3.40 -13.67
N ALA A 71 -5.16 -2.08 -13.89
CA ALA A 71 -6.23 -1.53 -14.71
C ALA A 71 -6.15 -2.00 -16.17
N GLN A 72 -4.94 -2.02 -16.76
CA GLN A 72 -4.73 -2.54 -18.12
C GLN A 72 -5.21 -3.98 -18.26
N ILE A 73 -4.84 -4.86 -17.33
CA ILE A 73 -5.17 -6.28 -17.38
C ILE A 73 -6.69 -6.49 -17.32
N ILE A 74 -7.35 -5.82 -16.40
CA ILE A 74 -8.80 -5.99 -16.19
C ILE A 74 -9.59 -5.34 -17.33
N ALA A 75 -9.24 -4.11 -17.72
CA ALA A 75 -9.91 -3.38 -18.80
C ALA A 75 -9.76 -4.08 -20.16
N ASP A 76 -8.60 -4.70 -20.40
CA ASP A 76 -8.37 -5.49 -21.61
C ASP A 76 -9.34 -6.67 -21.70
N GLU A 77 -9.37 -7.51 -20.67
CA GLU A 77 -10.26 -8.67 -20.64
C GLU A 77 -11.74 -8.30 -20.63
N MET A 78 -12.06 -7.14 -20.08
CA MET A 78 -13.42 -6.62 -20.04
C MET A 78 -13.83 -5.95 -21.36
N GLU A 79 -12.92 -5.71 -22.31
CA GLU A 79 -13.16 -4.87 -23.50
C GLU A 79 -13.64 -3.45 -23.15
N ALA A 80 -13.25 -2.93 -22.00
CA ALA A 80 -13.63 -1.59 -21.56
C ALA A 80 -12.89 -0.52 -22.37
N ASP A 81 -13.56 0.59 -22.67
CA ASP A 81 -12.89 1.79 -23.16
C ASP A 81 -12.12 2.44 -22.00
N TRP A 82 -10.83 2.70 -22.21
CA TRP A 82 -9.96 3.27 -21.21
C TRP A 82 -10.44 4.62 -20.66
N SER A 83 -11.14 5.41 -21.46
CA SER A 83 -11.70 6.70 -21.05
C SER A 83 -12.81 6.58 -20.00
N HIS A 84 -13.40 5.40 -19.87
CA HIS A 84 -14.43 5.09 -18.88
C HIS A 84 -13.88 4.38 -17.63
N VAL A 85 -12.55 4.17 -17.57
CA VAL A 85 -11.91 3.44 -16.46
C VAL A 85 -11.46 4.42 -15.37
N VAL A 86 -11.86 4.13 -14.14
CA VAL A 86 -11.39 4.81 -12.91
C VAL A 86 -10.68 3.79 -12.02
N VAL A 87 -9.53 4.15 -11.49
CA VAL A 87 -8.75 3.26 -10.62
C VAL A 87 -8.90 3.67 -9.17
N ALA A 88 -9.49 2.79 -8.37
CA ALA A 88 -9.60 2.92 -6.92
C ALA A 88 -8.46 2.16 -6.22
N GLN A 89 -8.10 2.58 -5.01
CA GLN A 89 -7.16 1.89 -4.16
C GLN A 89 -7.91 1.04 -3.12
N ALA A 90 -7.56 -0.24 -3.01
CA ALA A 90 -8.10 -1.10 -1.98
C ALA A 90 -7.58 -0.73 -0.59
N GLN A 91 -8.43 -0.87 0.40
CA GLN A 91 -8.02 -0.91 1.81
C GLN A 91 -7.38 -2.26 2.16
N GLY A 92 -6.77 -2.36 3.34
CA GLY A 92 -6.24 -3.62 3.85
C GLY A 92 -7.36 -4.63 4.13
N ASP A 93 -7.51 -5.68 3.29
CA ASP A 93 -8.52 -6.71 3.45
C ASP A 93 -8.06 -8.08 2.94
N LYS A 94 -8.24 -9.12 3.79
CA LYS A 94 -7.88 -10.52 3.48
C LYS A 94 -8.58 -11.08 2.26
N ALA A 95 -9.72 -10.54 1.88
CA ALA A 95 -10.47 -10.97 0.70
C ALA A 95 -9.68 -10.81 -0.61
N TYR A 96 -8.78 -9.83 -0.69
CA TYR A 96 -7.88 -9.64 -1.85
C TYR A 96 -6.78 -10.72 -1.94
N GLY A 97 -6.47 -11.41 -0.86
CA GLY A 97 -5.32 -12.28 -0.72
C GLY A 97 -4.09 -11.48 -0.28
N ASP A 98 -2.91 -11.87 -0.76
CA ASP A 98 -1.68 -11.15 -0.46
C ASP A 98 -1.68 -9.74 -1.07
N GLN A 99 -1.59 -8.72 -0.23
CA GLN A 99 -1.54 -7.31 -0.64
C GLN A 99 -0.13 -6.72 -0.51
N ASN A 100 0.85 -7.48 -0.02
CA ASN A 100 2.21 -6.97 0.14
C ASN A 100 2.87 -6.71 -1.22
N THR A 101 3.17 -5.46 -1.50
CA THR A 101 3.77 -5.02 -2.76
C THR A 101 5.29 -5.14 -2.68
N ASP A 102 5.79 -6.35 -2.84
CA ASP A 102 7.22 -6.68 -2.83
C ASP A 102 7.56 -7.84 -3.78
N GLY A 103 8.82 -8.24 -3.85
CA GLY A 103 9.30 -9.45 -4.51
C GLY A 103 8.93 -9.58 -6.00
N SER A 104 8.54 -8.51 -6.68
CA SER A 104 8.04 -8.52 -8.07
C SER A 104 6.84 -9.47 -8.26
N GLN A 105 5.99 -9.60 -7.26
CA GLN A 105 4.91 -10.61 -7.23
C GLN A 105 3.57 -10.08 -7.74
N SER A 106 3.37 -8.77 -7.79
CA SER A 106 2.07 -8.15 -8.02
C SER A 106 1.39 -8.59 -9.33
N ILE A 107 2.15 -8.70 -10.42
CA ILE A 107 1.61 -9.23 -11.70
C ILE A 107 1.83 -10.74 -11.79
N ARG A 108 3.02 -11.22 -11.44
CA ARG A 108 3.39 -12.63 -11.59
C ARG A 108 2.40 -13.60 -10.91
N LEU A 109 1.93 -13.26 -9.72
CA LEU A 109 1.00 -14.11 -8.95
C LEU A 109 -0.48 -13.80 -9.24
N PHE A 110 -0.80 -12.63 -9.76
CA PHE A 110 -2.18 -12.18 -9.88
C PHE A 110 -2.67 -12.04 -11.32
N LEU A 111 -1.81 -12.21 -12.34
CA LEU A 111 -2.18 -12.03 -13.74
C LEU A 111 -3.45 -12.81 -14.13
N ASP A 112 -3.50 -14.11 -13.86
CA ASP A 112 -4.64 -14.95 -14.19
C ASP A 112 -5.91 -14.54 -13.42
N LYS A 113 -5.77 -14.24 -12.13
CA LYS A 113 -6.88 -13.78 -11.29
C LYS A 113 -7.48 -12.45 -11.78
N LEU A 114 -6.63 -11.51 -12.17
CA LEU A 114 -7.05 -10.20 -12.68
C LEU A 114 -7.68 -10.33 -14.07
N ARG A 115 -7.12 -11.17 -14.95
CA ARG A 115 -7.73 -11.49 -16.25
C ARG A 115 -9.10 -12.08 -16.07
N ARG A 116 -9.26 -13.09 -15.20
CA ARG A 116 -10.58 -13.69 -14.89
C ARG A 116 -11.56 -12.68 -14.33
N ALA A 117 -11.11 -11.72 -13.53
CA ALA A 117 -11.99 -10.68 -13.00
C ALA A 117 -12.62 -9.82 -14.11
N GLY A 118 -11.81 -9.40 -15.10
CA GLY A 118 -12.29 -8.67 -16.27
C GLY A 118 -13.18 -9.52 -17.18
N ALA A 119 -12.74 -10.74 -17.49
CA ALA A 119 -13.50 -11.67 -18.34
C ALA A 119 -14.86 -12.05 -17.73
N THR A 120 -14.94 -12.16 -16.38
CA THR A 120 -16.22 -12.40 -15.69
C THR A 120 -17.20 -11.25 -15.92
N ALA A 121 -16.75 -10.01 -15.77
CA ALA A 121 -17.60 -8.86 -16.03
C ALA A 121 -18.05 -8.78 -17.50
N ARG A 122 -17.14 -9.02 -18.45
CA ARG A 122 -17.45 -9.11 -19.88
C ARG A 122 -18.55 -10.14 -20.15
N HIS A 123 -18.36 -11.37 -19.71
CA HIS A 123 -19.31 -12.45 -19.94
C HIS A 123 -20.70 -12.17 -19.36
N MET A 124 -20.77 -11.53 -18.18
CA MET A 124 -22.07 -11.14 -17.60
C MET A 124 -22.76 -10.05 -18.42
N LEU A 125 -22.03 -9.11 -19.00
CA LEU A 125 -22.57 -8.09 -19.90
C LEU A 125 -23.04 -8.70 -21.22
N GLU A 126 -22.27 -9.61 -21.82
CA GLU A 126 -22.66 -10.37 -23.01
C GLU A 126 -23.94 -11.18 -22.76
N THR A 127 -24.02 -11.87 -21.62
CA THR A 127 -25.23 -12.64 -21.24
C THR A 127 -26.44 -11.74 -21.01
N ALA A 128 -26.25 -10.56 -20.38
CA ALA A 128 -27.33 -9.58 -20.18
C ALA A 128 -27.87 -9.06 -21.52
N ALA A 129 -26.99 -8.78 -22.48
CA ALA A 129 -27.38 -8.35 -23.83
C ALA A 129 -28.10 -9.45 -24.57
N ALA A 130 -27.59 -10.68 -24.53
CA ALA A 130 -28.22 -11.84 -25.15
C ALA A 130 -29.65 -12.07 -24.63
N ASN A 131 -29.84 -11.98 -23.29
CA ASN A 131 -31.18 -12.10 -22.69
C ASN A 131 -32.10 -10.95 -23.11
N ARG A 132 -31.60 -9.74 -23.29
CA ARG A 132 -32.40 -8.58 -23.71
C ARG A 132 -32.84 -8.68 -25.16
N TRP A 133 -32.02 -9.29 -26.00
CA TRP A 133 -32.33 -9.50 -27.42
C TRP A 133 -33.00 -10.86 -27.72
N ASP A 134 -33.13 -11.74 -26.71
CA ASP A 134 -33.65 -13.13 -26.88
C ASP A 134 -32.85 -13.93 -27.91
N VAL A 135 -31.52 -13.91 -27.79
CA VAL A 135 -30.57 -14.57 -28.68
C VAL A 135 -29.55 -15.40 -27.90
N SER A 136 -28.76 -16.22 -28.61
CA SER A 136 -27.63 -16.92 -27.96
C SER A 136 -26.54 -15.98 -27.54
N VAL A 137 -25.94 -16.24 -26.35
CA VAL A 137 -24.77 -15.48 -25.90
C VAL A 137 -23.57 -15.59 -26.84
N ASP A 138 -23.47 -16.70 -27.58
CA ASP A 138 -22.42 -16.91 -28.59
C ASP A 138 -22.54 -15.99 -29.81
N GLU A 139 -23.69 -15.32 -30.00
CA GLU A 139 -23.91 -14.33 -31.05
C GLU A 139 -23.57 -12.90 -30.56
N CYS A 140 -23.30 -12.74 -29.24
CA CYS A 140 -22.99 -11.48 -28.62
C CYS A 140 -21.49 -11.35 -28.38
N GLU A 141 -20.92 -10.20 -28.70
CA GLU A 141 -19.49 -9.92 -28.52
C GLU A 141 -19.26 -8.55 -27.89
N ALA A 142 -18.53 -8.54 -26.81
CA ALA A 142 -18.11 -7.29 -26.19
C ALA A 142 -16.96 -6.67 -26.97
N SER A 143 -17.07 -5.40 -27.30
CA SER A 143 -16.04 -4.63 -27.99
C SER A 143 -16.14 -3.14 -27.64
N ASN A 144 -15.02 -2.58 -27.24
CA ASN A 144 -14.88 -1.15 -26.98
C ASN A 144 -16.01 -0.53 -26.14
N HIS A 145 -16.35 -1.17 -25.01
CA HIS A 145 -17.34 -0.70 -24.04
C HIS A 145 -18.81 -0.88 -24.46
N PHE A 146 -19.06 -1.67 -25.49
CA PHE A 146 -20.38 -2.08 -25.96
C PHE A 146 -20.45 -3.60 -26.06
N VAL A 147 -21.66 -4.13 -26.04
CA VAL A 147 -21.93 -5.48 -26.52
C VAL A 147 -22.66 -5.38 -27.84
N GLU A 148 -22.19 -6.10 -28.85
CA GLU A 148 -22.75 -6.15 -30.19
C GLU A 148 -23.36 -7.54 -30.46
N HIS A 149 -24.58 -7.58 -30.97
CA HIS A 149 -25.15 -8.78 -31.57
C HIS A 149 -24.70 -8.88 -33.02
N ARG A 150 -23.74 -9.79 -33.30
CA ARG A 150 -23.04 -9.90 -34.59
C ARG A 150 -23.99 -10.05 -35.79
N PRO A 151 -25.05 -10.90 -35.73
CA PRO A 151 -25.94 -11.06 -36.88
C PRO A 151 -26.76 -9.82 -37.26
N SER A 152 -27.21 -9.03 -36.26
CA SER A 152 -28.03 -7.84 -36.51
C SER A 152 -27.28 -6.52 -36.48
N GLY A 153 -26.07 -6.49 -35.93
CA GLY A 153 -25.30 -5.25 -35.70
C GLY A 153 -25.87 -4.35 -34.62
N GLN A 154 -26.83 -4.79 -33.83
CA GLN A 154 -27.35 -4.03 -32.68
C GLN A 154 -26.34 -3.95 -31.61
N LYS A 155 -26.28 -2.79 -30.89
CA LYS A 155 -25.32 -2.52 -29.82
C LYS A 155 -26.00 -2.00 -28.58
N LEU A 156 -25.48 -2.39 -27.41
CA LEU A 156 -25.87 -1.85 -26.10
C LEU A 156 -24.60 -1.44 -25.35
N ALA A 157 -24.62 -0.25 -24.77
CA ALA A 157 -23.51 0.23 -23.97
C ALA A 157 -23.46 -0.50 -22.60
N TYR A 158 -22.29 -0.59 -22.00
CA TYR A 158 -22.12 -1.26 -20.71
C TYR A 158 -23.00 -0.66 -19.60
N GLY A 159 -23.17 0.66 -19.58
CA GLY A 159 -24.04 1.31 -18.61
C GLY A 159 -25.51 0.91 -18.71
N GLU A 160 -26.00 0.65 -19.94
CA GLU A 160 -27.37 0.19 -20.19
C GLU A 160 -27.58 -1.24 -19.70
N LEU A 161 -26.54 -2.06 -19.72
CA LEU A 161 -26.54 -3.47 -19.32
C LEU A 161 -26.24 -3.69 -17.84
N ALA A 162 -25.71 -2.68 -17.13
CA ALA A 162 -25.21 -2.83 -15.76
C ALA A 162 -26.26 -3.42 -14.81
N THR A 163 -27.50 -2.95 -14.88
CA THR A 163 -28.60 -3.42 -14.02
C THR A 163 -28.99 -4.87 -14.36
N ASP A 164 -29.13 -5.20 -15.64
CA ASP A 164 -29.52 -6.55 -16.05
C ASP A 164 -28.42 -7.55 -15.70
N ALA A 165 -27.15 -7.20 -15.96
CA ALA A 165 -26.00 -8.00 -15.60
C ALA A 165 -25.89 -8.25 -14.08
N SER A 166 -26.26 -7.25 -13.24
CA SER A 166 -26.23 -7.41 -11.78
C SER A 166 -27.21 -8.43 -11.23
N ASN A 167 -28.25 -8.76 -11.98
CA ASN A 167 -29.24 -9.78 -11.62
C ASN A 167 -28.82 -11.20 -12.02
N LEU A 168 -27.71 -11.36 -12.74
CA LEU A 168 -27.19 -12.66 -13.17
C LEU A 168 -26.32 -13.31 -12.09
N SER A 169 -26.30 -14.62 -12.08
CA SER A 169 -25.35 -15.36 -11.27
C SER A 169 -23.93 -15.20 -11.81
N VAL A 170 -22.95 -15.00 -10.95
CA VAL A 170 -21.53 -14.93 -11.36
C VAL A 170 -21.08 -16.27 -11.92
N PRO A 171 -20.57 -16.33 -13.17
CA PRO A 171 -20.16 -17.56 -13.82
C PRO A 171 -18.95 -18.18 -13.12
N ARG A 172 -18.92 -19.53 -13.05
CA ARG A 172 -17.79 -20.27 -12.47
C ARG A 172 -16.60 -20.36 -13.43
N HIS A 173 -16.86 -20.34 -14.71
CA HIS A 173 -15.86 -20.44 -15.77
C HIS A 173 -16.09 -19.35 -16.81
N VAL A 174 -15.02 -18.75 -17.27
CA VAL A 174 -15.04 -17.73 -18.33
C VAL A 174 -13.85 -17.95 -19.26
N ASN A 175 -14.07 -17.64 -20.53
CA ASN A 175 -13.02 -17.66 -21.54
C ASN A 175 -12.18 -16.40 -21.46
N LEU A 176 -10.86 -16.57 -21.43
CA LEU A 176 -9.91 -15.47 -21.51
C LEU A 176 -9.59 -15.14 -22.96
N LYS A 177 -9.27 -13.90 -23.25
CA LYS A 177 -8.79 -13.46 -24.57
C LYS A 177 -7.48 -14.17 -24.93
N SER A 178 -7.24 -14.35 -26.22
CA SER A 178 -5.92 -14.77 -26.70
C SER A 178 -4.94 -13.59 -26.66
N ARG A 179 -3.65 -13.86 -26.82
CA ARG A 179 -2.64 -12.79 -26.78
C ARG A 179 -2.76 -11.83 -27.98
N GLU A 180 -3.21 -12.34 -29.08
CA GLU A 180 -3.41 -11.60 -30.33
C GLU A 180 -4.50 -10.54 -30.19
N ASP A 181 -5.47 -10.78 -29.30
CA ASP A 181 -6.62 -9.91 -29.06
C ASP A 181 -6.35 -8.83 -28.00
N PHE A 182 -5.14 -8.77 -27.43
CA PHE A 182 -4.82 -7.79 -26.41
C PHE A 182 -4.78 -6.37 -26.96
N ARG A 183 -5.57 -5.49 -26.34
CA ARG A 183 -5.67 -4.07 -26.68
C ARG A 183 -4.72 -3.22 -25.84
N TYR A 184 -4.63 -3.51 -24.54
CA TYR A 184 -3.87 -2.75 -23.56
C TYR A 184 -2.69 -3.52 -22.98
N ILE A 185 -2.82 -4.83 -22.74
CA ILE A 185 -1.76 -5.67 -22.19
C ILE A 185 -0.55 -5.64 -23.14
N GLY A 186 0.61 -5.33 -22.61
CA GLY A 186 1.85 -5.23 -23.40
C GLY A 186 2.01 -3.93 -24.21
N LYS A 187 1.08 -2.98 -24.07
CA LYS A 187 1.18 -1.66 -24.70
C LYS A 187 1.62 -0.61 -23.68
N GLY A 188 2.30 0.44 -24.18
CA GLY A 188 2.64 1.58 -23.35
C GLY A 188 1.40 2.41 -23.03
N MET A 189 1.02 2.46 -21.77
CA MET A 189 -0.08 3.28 -21.29
C MET A 189 0.44 4.39 -20.38
N LYS A 190 -0.22 5.56 -20.42
CA LYS A 190 0.06 6.64 -19.49
C LYS A 190 -0.28 6.19 -18.07
N HIS A 191 0.60 6.47 -17.12
CA HIS A 191 0.36 6.18 -15.71
C HIS A 191 -0.91 6.90 -15.23
N VAL A 192 -1.83 6.18 -14.60
CA VAL A 192 -3.16 6.70 -14.21
C VAL A 192 -3.09 7.89 -13.24
N ASP A 193 -2.04 7.99 -12.46
CA ASP A 193 -1.83 9.07 -11.49
C ASP A 193 -0.89 10.17 -12.05
N ALA A 194 -0.39 10.06 -13.31
CA ALA A 194 0.64 10.96 -13.86
C ALA A 194 0.22 12.44 -13.84
N ASP A 195 -1.01 12.74 -14.21
CA ASP A 195 -1.49 14.14 -14.27
C ASP A 195 -1.60 14.74 -12.88
N ALA A 196 -2.09 13.98 -11.90
CA ALA A 196 -2.17 14.41 -10.51
C ALA A 196 -0.77 14.61 -9.91
N ILE A 197 0.18 13.72 -10.22
CA ILE A 197 1.58 13.84 -9.77
C ILE A 197 2.22 15.09 -10.39
N ALA A 198 2.08 15.29 -11.70
CA ALA A 198 2.66 16.43 -12.40
C ALA A 198 2.06 17.77 -11.97
N ALA A 199 0.76 17.80 -11.64
CA ALA A 199 0.07 18.98 -11.15
C ALA A 199 0.26 19.24 -9.64
N GLY A 200 0.93 18.36 -8.91
CA GLY A 200 1.08 18.45 -7.46
C GLY A 200 -0.23 18.26 -6.68
N THR A 201 -1.22 17.59 -7.29
CA THR A 201 -2.52 17.28 -6.67
C THR A 201 -2.64 15.82 -6.23
N ALA A 202 -1.60 15.02 -6.49
CA ALA A 202 -1.51 13.64 -6.01
C ALA A 202 -1.42 13.62 -4.47
N ASN A 203 -2.04 12.61 -3.87
CA ASN A 203 -2.19 12.53 -2.42
C ASN A 203 -1.21 11.49 -1.85
N TYR A 204 -0.20 11.94 -1.12
CA TYR A 204 0.74 11.12 -0.38
C TYR A 204 0.38 11.14 1.12
N ALA A 205 0.94 10.24 1.92
CA ALA A 205 0.63 10.19 3.35
C ALA A 205 1.06 11.47 4.09
N ALA A 206 2.17 12.07 3.67
CA ALA A 206 2.64 13.35 4.21
C ALA A 206 1.70 14.54 3.92
N ASP A 207 0.79 14.41 2.95
CA ASP A 207 -0.13 15.48 2.54
C ASP A 207 -1.49 15.40 3.23
N VAL A 208 -1.80 14.25 3.84
CA VAL A 208 -3.11 14.06 4.50
C VAL A 208 -3.23 15.01 5.68
N ARG A 209 -4.36 15.71 5.76
CA ARG A 209 -4.67 16.66 6.82
C ARG A 209 -6.09 16.43 7.32
N LEU A 210 -6.24 16.44 8.65
CA LEU A 210 -7.53 16.52 9.32
C LEU A 210 -7.59 17.80 10.15
N PRO A 211 -8.80 18.32 10.42
CA PRO A 211 -8.95 19.43 11.37
C PRO A 211 -8.33 19.07 12.72
N GLU A 212 -7.68 20.04 13.33
CA GLU A 212 -7.09 19.95 14.69
C GLU A 212 -6.10 18.80 14.90
N MET A 213 -5.53 18.21 13.83
CA MET A 213 -4.56 17.15 13.96
C MET A 213 -3.29 17.63 14.70
N ALA A 214 -2.76 16.79 15.57
CA ALA A 214 -1.43 16.94 16.12
C ALA A 214 -0.38 16.24 15.23
N VAL A 215 0.81 16.77 15.19
CA VAL A 215 1.95 16.20 14.47
C VAL A 215 2.97 15.66 15.46
N ALA A 216 3.44 14.44 15.25
CA ALA A 216 4.51 13.85 16.04
C ALA A 216 5.76 13.62 15.19
N VAL A 217 6.92 14.05 15.69
CA VAL A 217 8.25 13.70 15.17
C VAL A 217 8.91 12.75 16.16
N ILE A 218 9.33 11.58 15.68
CA ILE A 218 9.91 10.55 16.53
C ILE A 218 11.43 10.63 16.46
N VAL A 219 12.07 10.90 17.61
CA VAL A 219 13.52 10.79 17.78
C VAL A 219 13.85 9.37 18.17
N ARG A 220 14.48 8.66 17.25
CA ARG A 220 14.81 7.22 17.40
C ARG A 220 16.15 7.01 18.10
N PRO A 221 16.38 5.84 18.73
CA PRO A 221 17.66 5.51 19.33
C PRO A 221 18.79 5.56 18.27
N PRO A 222 19.94 6.15 18.59
CA PRO A 222 21.09 6.26 17.69
C PRO A 222 21.78 4.92 17.41
N LEU A 223 21.61 3.96 18.32
CA LEU A 223 22.12 2.59 18.18
C LEU A 223 20.97 1.60 18.35
N LEU A 224 20.95 0.57 17.50
CA LEU A 224 19.97 -0.50 17.61
C LEU A 224 20.04 -1.17 18.98
N GLY A 225 18.88 -1.40 19.61
CA GLY A 225 18.79 -2.00 20.93
C GLY A 225 18.94 -1.04 22.10
N SER A 226 19.26 0.23 21.86
CA SER A 226 19.22 1.26 22.92
C SER A 226 17.80 1.64 23.29
N ARG A 227 17.59 2.06 24.55
CA ARG A 227 16.32 2.50 25.10
C ARG A 227 16.48 3.89 25.73
N VAL A 228 15.41 4.64 25.82
CA VAL A 228 15.37 5.89 26.56
C VAL A 228 15.52 5.59 28.04
N ILE A 229 16.54 6.19 28.68
CA ILE A 229 16.72 6.20 30.16
C ILE A 229 16.00 7.41 30.72
N SER A 230 16.29 8.57 30.15
CA SER A 230 15.65 9.83 30.56
C SER A 230 15.55 10.76 29.35
N VAL A 231 14.58 11.65 29.39
CA VAL A 231 14.44 12.76 28.45
C VAL A 231 14.20 14.04 29.18
N SER A 232 14.92 15.07 28.77
CA SER A 232 14.74 16.43 29.29
C SER A 232 14.60 17.44 28.15
N LEU A 233 13.90 18.51 28.45
CA LEU A 233 13.67 19.64 27.55
C LEU A 233 13.72 20.92 28.41
N ASP A 234 14.48 21.89 27.97
CA ASP A 234 14.59 23.16 28.72
C ASP A 234 13.27 23.98 28.65
N GLN A 235 13.16 24.98 29.51
CA GLN A 235 11.93 25.78 29.60
C GLN A 235 11.68 26.63 28.35
N LYS A 236 12.75 27.07 27.68
CA LYS A 236 12.65 27.83 26.43
C LYS A 236 12.08 26.99 25.32
N ALA A 237 12.56 25.74 25.19
CA ALA A 237 12.04 24.80 24.20
C ALA A 237 10.57 24.38 24.49
N LYS A 238 10.19 24.25 25.77
CA LYS A 238 8.79 24.02 26.18
C LYS A 238 7.86 25.18 25.85
N SER A 239 8.38 26.41 25.77
CA SER A 239 7.60 27.57 25.33
C SER A 239 7.58 27.80 23.82
N GLN A 240 8.13 26.87 23.03
CA GLN A 240 8.05 26.91 21.58
C GLN A 240 6.60 26.96 21.12
N VAL A 241 6.27 27.91 20.25
CA VAL A 241 4.92 28.05 19.71
C VAL A 241 4.52 26.76 19.00
N GLY A 242 3.38 26.22 19.39
CA GLY A 242 2.84 25.00 18.84
C GLY A 242 3.32 23.70 19.51
N PHE A 243 4.23 23.75 20.48
CA PHE A 243 4.60 22.56 21.24
C PHE A 243 3.44 22.09 22.12
N ILE A 244 3.14 20.78 22.09
CA ILE A 244 2.05 20.15 22.86
C ILE A 244 2.62 19.28 23.97
N GLY A 245 3.61 18.41 23.67
CA GLY A 245 4.13 17.48 24.66
C GLY A 245 5.18 16.51 24.13
N LEU A 246 5.64 15.66 25.02
CA LEU A 246 6.56 14.56 24.75
C LEU A 246 5.93 13.24 25.19
N GLU A 247 6.18 12.19 24.45
CA GLU A 247 5.81 10.82 24.83
C GLU A 247 7.01 9.89 24.60
N THR A 248 7.34 9.09 25.60
CA THR A 248 8.37 8.06 25.47
C THR A 248 7.75 6.79 24.93
N LEU A 249 8.29 6.29 23.84
CA LEU A 249 7.87 5.07 23.18
C LEU A 249 8.84 3.95 23.54
N ASP A 250 8.34 2.91 24.18
CA ASP A 250 9.11 1.69 24.42
C ASP A 250 9.33 0.91 23.13
N PRO A 251 10.49 0.28 22.92
CA PRO A 251 10.69 -0.62 21.82
C PRO A 251 9.78 -1.85 21.99
N THR A 252 9.28 -2.38 20.90
CA THR A 252 8.53 -3.65 20.92
C THR A 252 9.46 -4.78 21.38
N PRO A 253 8.99 -5.72 22.22
CA PRO A 253 9.76 -6.91 22.56
C PRO A 253 10.23 -7.65 21.30
N GLY A 254 11.52 -7.99 21.24
CA GLY A 254 12.14 -8.63 20.06
C GLY A 254 12.75 -7.66 19.04
N ALA A 255 12.59 -6.34 19.22
CA ALA A 255 13.34 -5.37 18.40
C ALA A 255 14.88 -5.61 18.50
N PRO A 256 15.66 -5.35 17.41
CA PRO A 256 15.27 -4.53 16.27
C PRO A 256 14.47 -5.22 15.18
N TRP A 257 14.65 -6.46 14.89
CA TRP A 257 13.97 -7.13 13.79
C TRP A 257 13.07 -6.16 12.96
N PHE A 258 11.85 -6.53 12.57
CA PHE A 258 10.90 -5.63 11.89
C PHE A 258 9.87 -5.04 12.88
N PHE A 259 10.33 -4.59 14.04
CA PHE A 259 9.46 -4.06 15.09
C PHE A 259 9.82 -2.61 15.44
N PRO A 260 8.86 -1.82 15.95
CA PRO A 260 9.12 -0.47 16.42
C PRO A 260 10.28 -0.40 17.42
N LEU A 261 11.25 0.47 17.12
CA LEU A 261 12.48 0.61 17.91
C LEU A 261 12.29 1.45 19.18
N GLY A 262 11.12 2.05 19.35
CA GLY A 262 10.88 3.02 20.41
C GLY A 262 11.54 4.37 20.12
N GLY A 263 11.68 5.20 21.16
CA GLY A 263 12.24 6.54 21.07
C GLY A 263 11.43 7.58 21.82
N VAL A 264 11.52 8.85 21.40
CA VAL A 264 10.75 9.96 21.97
C VAL A 264 9.94 10.62 20.87
N ALA A 265 8.62 10.65 21.02
CA ALA A 265 7.72 11.40 20.15
C ALA A 265 7.62 12.84 20.67
N VAL A 266 7.94 13.81 19.82
CA VAL A 266 7.72 15.24 20.05
C VAL A 266 6.42 15.62 19.38
N ILE A 267 5.46 16.05 20.16
CA ILE A 267 4.10 16.35 19.70
C ILE A 267 3.92 17.86 19.60
N ALA A 268 3.43 18.34 18.46
CA ALA A 268 3.21 19.77 18.21
C ALA A 268 2.03 19.97 17.24
N THR A 269 1.62 21.23 17.06
CA THR A 269 0.57 21.61 16.09
C THR A 269 1.07 21.64 14.65
N THR A 270 2.40 21.69 14.43
CA THR A 270 3.01 21.70 13.10
C THR A 270 4.25 20.83 13.06
N THR A 271 4.57 20.29 11.88
CA THR A 271 5.82 19.53 11.66
C THR A 271 7.06 20.37 12.00
N TYR A 272 7.05 21.67 11.63
CA TYR A 272 8.17 22.56 11.92
C TYR A 272 8.41 22.69 13.44
N ALA A 273 7.34 22.95 14.20
CA ALA A 273 7.46 23.07 15.66
C ALA A 273 7.96 21.77 16.29
N ALA A 274 7.42 20.62 15.87
CA ALA A 274 7.88 19.30 16.34
C ALA A 274 9.38 19.07 16.04
N MET A 275 9.82 19.35 14.80
CA MET A 275 11.22 19.20 14.39
C MET A 275 12.18 20.14 15.12
N GLN A 276 11.79 21.40 15.34
CA GLN A 276 12.64 22.37 16.07
C GLN A 276 12.76 21.98 17.55
N THR A 277 11.67 21.53 18.15
CA THR A 277 11.71 21.03 19.54
C THR A 277 12.51 19.74 19.66
N ALA A 278 12.39 18.82 18.69
CA ALA A 278 13.15 17.57 18.68
C ALA A 278 14.68 17.79 18.70
N LYS A 279 15.17 18.85 18.04
CA LYS A 279 16.59 19.21 18.04
C LYS A 279 17.11 19.71 19.38
N GLN A 280 16.22 20.09 20.30
CA GLN A 280 16.55 20.65 21.63
C GLN A 280 16.37 19.61 22.74
N LEU A 281 16.00 18.36 22.39
CA LEU A 281 15.89 17.28 23.36
C LEU A 281 17.28 16.85 23.84
N ASP A 282 17.42 16.72 25.18
CA ASP A 282 18.52 15.99 25.79
C ASP A 282 17.98 14.60 26.20
N ILE A 283 18.50 13.56 25.55
CA ILE A 283 18.04 12.18 25.75
C ILE A 283 19.22 11.32 26.18
N ALA A 284 19.10 10.73 27.36
CA ALA A 284 20.02 9.69 27.79
C ALA A 284 19.55 8.34 27.28
N TRP A 285 20.42 7.69 26.53
CA TRP A 285 20.17 6.37 25.94
C TRP A 285 20.92 5.27 26.69
N SER A 286 20.33 4.11 26.83
CA SER A 286 21.05 2.94 27.33
C SER A 286 22.10 2.48 26.33
N LYS A 287 23.14 1.83 26.81
CA LYS A 287 24.07 1.10 25.93
C LYS A 287 23.35 -0.12 25.35
N PRO A 288 23.53 -0.42 24.05
CA PRO A 288 23.04 -1.67 23.49
C PRO A 288 23.84 -2.85 24.07
N ASN A 289 23.22 -4.02 24.09
CA ASN A 289 23.89 -5.27 24.57
C ASN A 289 24.73 -5.97 23.49
N HIS A 290 25.20 -5.24 22.48
CA HIS A 290 26.10 -5.72 21.43
C HIS A 290 27.17 -4.68 21.12
N SER A 291 28.29 -5.14 20.59
CA SER A 291 29.42 -4.31 20.15
C SER A 291 29.61 -4.33 18.63
N ALA A 292 28.61 -4.81 17.88
CA ALA A 292 28.71 -4.89 16.43
C ALA A 292 28.81 -3.50 15.79
N THR A 293 29.75 -3.36 14.87
CA THR A 293 29.97 -2.15 14.06
C THR A 293 29.98 -2.54 12.58
N THR A 294 29.75 -1.60 11.67
CA THR A 294 29.86 -1.86 10.23
C THR A 294 31.25 -2.43 9.85
N PRO A 295 32.37 -1.90 10.32
CA PRO A 295 33.69 -2.49 10.04
C PRO A 295 33.82 -3.93 10.52
N SER A 296 33.43 -4.23 11.77
CA SER A 296 33.52 -5.61 12.29
C SER A 296 32.62 -6.60 11.56
N PHE A 297 31.49 -6.13 11.07
CA PHE A 297 30.58 -6.96 10.26
C PHE A 297 31.13 -7.22 8.86
N ASN A 298 31.70 -6.21 8.21
CA ASN A 298 32.36 -6.36 6.90
C ASN A 298 33.55 -7.30 6.97
N GLU A 299 34.42 -7.16 7.99
CA GLU A 299 35.50 -8.10 8.23
C GLU A 299 35.03 -9.55 8.35
N LYS A 300 33.92 -9.75 9.10
CA LYS A 300 33.31 -11.06 9.23
C LYS A 300 32.79 -11.59 7.88
N LEU A 301 32.16 -10.76 7.05
CA LEU A 301 31.68 -11.15 5.72
C LEU A 301 32.85 -11.52 4.80
N HIS A 302 33.91 -10.73 4.76
CA HIS A 302 35.14 -11.06 4.03
C HIS A 302 35.71 -12.40 4.41
N ASN A 303 35.81 -12.65 5.71
CA ASN A 303 36.33 -13.95 6.20
C ASN A 303 35.41 -15.12 5.84
N LEU A 304 34.10 -14.90 5.74
CA LEU A 304 33.12 -15.96 5.43
C LEU A 304 33.07 -16.28 3.92
N VAL A 305 33.27 -15.32 3.06
CA VAL A 305 33.22 -15.51 1.58
C VAL A 305 34.27 -16.46 1.08
N HIS A 306 35.42 -16.52 1.77
CA HIS A 306 36.56 -17.42 1.42
C HIS A 306 36.52 -18.77 2.13
N ARG A 307 35.41 -19.11 2.80
CA ARG A 307 35.26 -20.38 3.50
C ARG A 307 34.18 -21.25 2.86
N PRO A 308 34.42 -22.58 2.77
CA PRO A 308 33.35 -23.50 2.37
C PRO A 308 32.14 -23.36 3.28
N SER A 309 30.96 -23.34 2.69
CA SER A 309 29.70 -23.25 3.41
C SER A 309 28.71 -24.34 2.97
N ARG A 310 27.53 -24.35 3.58
CA ARG A 310 26.50 -25.32 3.23
C ARG A 310 26.05 -25.12 1.78
N ARG A 311 26.09 -26.17 0.96
CA ARG A 311 25.51 -26.18 -0.38
C ARG A 311 23.98 -26.01 -0.26
N LEU A 312 23.44 -24.96 -0.83
CA LEU A 312 22.02 -24.66 -0.79
C LEU A 312 21.27 -25.12 -2.05
N PHE A 313 21.98 -25.18 -3.16
CA PHE A 313 21.47 -25.60 -4.46
C PHE A 313 22.56 -26.40 -5.18
N ASP A 314 22.16 -27.48 -5.84
CA ASP A 314 23.03 -28.36 -6.59
C ASP A 314 22.33 -28.75 -7.90
N ASN A 315 22.95 -28.42 -9.03
CA ASN A 315 22.45 -28.77 -10.36
C ASN A 315 23.62 -28.98 -11.31
N GLY A 316 23.71 -30.18 -11.85
CA GLY A 316 24.85 -30.62 -12.65
C GLY A 316 26.04 -31.07 -11.81
N ASP A 317 27.24 -31.14 -12.40
CA ASP A 317 28.48 -31.55 -11.75
C ASP A 317 29.48 -30.38 -11.76
N VAL A 318 29.24 -29.43 -10.87
CA VAL A 318 29.98 -28.15 -10.80
C VAL A 318 31.44 -28.41 -10.40
N ASP A 319 31.67 -29.30 -9.45
CA ASP A 319 33.00 -29.59 -8.94
C ASP A 319 33.89 -30.18 -10.05
N ARG A 320 33.38 -31.12 -10.86
CA ARG A 320 34.09 -31.68 -12.00
C ARG A 320 34.39 -30.64 -13.09
N VAL A 321 33.47 -29.68 -13.29
CA VAL A 321 33.70 -28.61 -14.30
C VAL A 321 34.83 -27.70 -13.86
N PHE A 322 34.95 -27.37 -12.57
CA PHE A 322 36.08 -26.59 -12.05
C PHE A 322 37.42 -27.34 -12.08
N GLU A 323 37.41 -28.67 -12.08
CA GLU A 323 38.60 -29.49 -12.22
C GLU A 323 39.03 -29.72 -13.68
N SER A 324 38.18 -29.35 -14.64
CA SER A 324 38.46 -29.51 -16.07
C SER A 324 39.26 -28.36 -16.65
N ASP A 325 39.93 -28.61 -17.82
CA ASP A 325 40.61 -27.56 -18.58
C ASP A 325 39.60 -26.54 -19.12
N GLY A 326 39.55 -25.37 -18.49
CA GLY A 326 38.62 -24.30 -18.84
C GLY A 326 39.09 -22.93 -18.34
N ILE A 327 38.46 -21.88 -18.78
CA ILE A 327 38.69 -20.53 -18.24
C ILE A 327 37.84 -20.33 -17.00
N THR A 328 38.48 -20.16 -15.85
CA THR A 328 37.82 -19.81 -14.60
C THR A 328 37.90 -18.29 -14.37
N LEU A 329 36.79 -17.66 -14.12
CA LEU A 329 36.68 -16.26 -13.69
C LEU A 329 36.28 -16.21 -12.24
N GLU A 330 37.08 -15.56 -11.40
CA GLU A 330 36.76 -15.29 -10.00
C GLU A 330 36.61 -13.78 -9.77
N ALA A 331 35.56 -13.40 -9.08
CA ALA A 331 35.32 -12.00 -8.73
C ALA A 331 34.60 -11.87 -7.39
N VAL A 332 34.97 -10.87 -6.62
CA VAL A 332 34.29 -10.50 -5.36
C VAL A 332 33.60 -9.15 -5.56
N TYR A 333 32.32 -9.11 -5.22
CA TYR A 333 31.50 -7.90 -5.30
C TYR A 333 31.09 -7.46 -3.89
N GLU A 334 31.34 -6.21 -3.56
CA GLU A 334 30.98 -5.60 -2.29
C GLU A 334 29.95 -4.51 -2.46
N THR A 335 28.96 -4.48 -1.58
CA THR A 335 27.98 -3.42 -1.52
C THR A 335 27.87 -2.87 -0.09
N PRO A 336 27.82 -1.54 0.09
CA PRO A 336 27.66 -0.97 1.42
C PRO A 336 26.25 -1.21 1.96
N PHE A 337 26.10 -1.20 3.29
CA PHE A 337 24.80 -1.11 3.94
C PHE A 337 24.26 0.31 3.84
N LEU A 338 23.22 0.51 3.03
CA LEU A 338 22.59 1.81 2.82
C LEU A 338 21.17 1.81 3.36
N GLY A 339 20.75 2.96 3.90
CA GLY A 339 19.35 3.21 4.19
C GLY A 339 18.52 3.27 2.90
N HIS A 340 17.27 2.85 2.94
CA HIS A 340 16.37 2.87 1.77
C HIS A 340 16.09 4.29 1.28
N ALA A 341 16.10 5.27 2.18
CA ALA A 341 15.94 6.72 1.94
C ALA A 341 14.82 7.07 0.93
N PRO A 342 13.58 6.59 1.12
CA PRO A 342 12.48 7.02 0.27
C PRO A 342 12.32 8.55 0.38
N MET A 343 11.99 9.22 -0.73
CA MET A 343 11.83 10.68 -0.75
C MET A 343 10.71 11.15 0.19
N GLU A 344 9.64 10.38 0.31
CA GLU A 344 8.67 10.51 1.39
C GLU A 344 9.10 9.61 2.56
N PRO A 345 9.56 10.18 3.68
CA PRO A 345 9.83 9.41 4.90
C PRO A 345 8.59 8.62 5.35
N PRO A 346 8.76 7.46 6.01
CA PRO A 346 7.62 6.75 6.58
C PRO A 346 6.81 7.67 7.50
N CYS A 347 5.54 7.84 7.18
CA CYS A 347 4.58 8.63 7.94
C CYS A 347 3.20 8.03 7.84
N ALA A 348 2.37 8.30 8.83
CA ALA A 348 0.97 7.91 8.86
C ALA A 348 0.18 8.93 9.68
N LEU A 349 -1.11 9.05 9.37
CA LEU A 349 -2.09 9.75 10.17
C LEU A 349 -3.09 8.74 10.70
N ALA A 350 -3.47 8.85 11.97
CA ALA A 350 -4.53 8.03 12.55
C ALA A 350 -5.61 8.91 13.17
N ASP A 351 -6.86 8.62 12.86
CA ASP A 351 -8.04 9.14 13.53
C ASP A 351 -8.69 8.01 14.32
N VAL A 352 -8.71 8.17 15.63
CA VAL A 352 -9.19 7.15 16.56
C VAL A 352 -10.46 7.66 17.22
N GLN A 353 -11.59 7.08 16.84
CA GLN A 353 -12.90 7.44 17.34
C GLN A 353 -13.56 6.21 18.01
N ASN A 354 -13.83 6.27 19.30
CA ASN A 354 -14.51 5.22 20.07
C ASN A 354 -14.12 3.78 19.66
N ASP A 355 -14.90 3.19 18.75
CA ASP A 355 -14.74 1.81 18.30
C ASP A 355 -14.16 1.69 16.88
N HIS A 356 -13.80 2.81 16.22
CA HIS A 356 -13.29 2.83 14.85
C HIS A 356 -11.98 3.60 14.74
N VAL A 357 -11.09 3.08 13.91
CA VAL A 357 -9.77 3.67 13.65
C VAL A 357 -9.55 3.78 12.14
N ASP A 358 -9.49 5.00 11.65
CA ASP A 358 -9.06 5.30 10.30
C ASP A 358 -7.57 5.66 10.28
N VAL A 359 -6.80 4.95 9.48
CA VAL A 359 -5.37 5.22 9.28
C VAL A 359 -5.11 5.54 7.82
N TRP A 360 -4.48 6.67 7.53
CA TRP A 360 -3.94 7.01 6.22
C TRP A 360 -2.43 6.78 6.25
N ALA A 361 -1.96 5.88 5.41
CA ALA A 361 -0.56 5.49 5.43
C ALA A 361 -0.02 5.11 4.05
N ALA A 362 1.23 5.50 3.82
CA ALA A 362 2.01 5.08 2.66
C ALA A 362 2.67 3.73 2.96
N VAL A 363 1.92 2.63 2.83
CA VAL A 363 2.38 1.27 3.18
C VAL A 363 2.30 0.30 2.01
N GLN A 364 3.27 -0.62 1.94
CA GLN A 364 3.32 -1.68 0.93
C GLN A 364 2.43 -2.88 1.30
N ASP A 365 2.16 -3.07 2.59
CA ASP A 365 1.36 -4.18 3.12
C ASP A 365 0.22 -3.65 4.00
N PRO A 366 -0.88 -3.19 3.38
CA PRO A 366 -1.98 -2.59 4.13
C PRO A 366 -2.71 -3.59 5.03
N GLN A 367 -2.77 -4.88 4.66
CA GLN A 367 -3.43 -5.87 5.48
C GLN A 367 -2.64 -6.18 6.75
N SER A 368 -1.33 -6.41 6.64
CA SER A 368 -0.46 -6.61 7.80
C SER A 368 -0.49 -5.38 8.71
N THR A 369 -0.47 -4.18 8.14
CA THR A 369 -0.62 -2.92 8.89
C THR A 369 -1.93 -2.87 9.67
N ARG A 370 -3.05 -3.26 9.05
CA ARG A 370 -4.36 -3.36 9.71
C ARG A 370 -4.32 -4.30 10.91
N ASP A 371 -3.78 -5.50 10.71
CA ASP A 371 -3.70 -6.51 11.76
C ASP A 371 -2.80 -6.03 12.92
N HIS A 372 -1.68 -5.35 12.63
CA HIS A 372 -0.78 -4.79 13.65
C HIS A 372 -1.43 -3.67 14.45
N VAL A 373 -2.12 -2.73 13.80
CA VAL A 373 -2.85 -1.65 14.48
C VAL A 373 -3.95 -2.23 15.37
N ALA A 374 -4.73 -3.20 14.86
CA ALA A 374 -5.78 -3.83 15.63
C ALA A 374 -5.24 -4.58 16.88
N ASN A 375 -4.16 -5.34 16.71
CA ASN A 375 -3.49 -6.04 17.80
C ASN A 375 -2.91 -5.08 18.84
N TRP A 376 -2.29 -3.98 18.39
CA TRP A 376 -1.76 -2.95 19.29
C TRP A 376 -2.85 -2.30 20.13
N LEU A 377 -3.96 -1.94 19.51
CA LEU A 377 -5.11 -1.33 20.16
C LEU A 377 -5.98 -2.32 20.91
N LYS A 378 -5.74 -3.63 20.74
CA LYS A 378 -6.56 -4.73 21.30
C LYS A 378 -8.03 -4.62 20.86
N THR A 379 -8.24 -4.30 19.61
CA THR A 379 -9.56 -4.21 18.97
C THR A 379 -9.70 -5.23 17.84
N ASP A 380 -10.92 -5.41 17.34
CA ASP A 380 -11.16 -6.23 16.15
C ASP A 380 -10.59 -5.53 14.91
N ALA A 381 -9.96 -6.29 14.01
CA ALA A 381 -9.44 -5.73 12.75
C ALA A 381 -10.54 -5.10 11.89
N ARG A 382 -11.80 -5.49 12.04
CA ARG A 382 -12.95 -4.85 11.36
C ARG A 382 -13.16 -3.40 11.78
N ASN A 383 -12.67 -3.01 12.94
CA ASN A 383 -12.73 -1.65 13.45
C ASN A 383 -11.58 -0.76 12.97
N VAL A 384 -10.67 -1.31 12.16
CA VAL A 384 -9.50 -0.59 11.64
C VAL A 384 -9.56 -0.53 10.12
N ALA A 385 -9.57 0.67 9.57
CA ALA A 385 -9.48 0.92 8.14
C ALA A 385 -8.10 1.48 7.80
N ILE A 386 -7.39 0.84 6.87
CA ILE A 386 -6.12 1.35 6.33
C ILE A 386 -6.38 1.96 4.97
N ASN A 387 -6.39 3.27 4.91
CA ASN A 387 -6.54 4.07 3.70
C ASN A 387 -5.14 4.26 3.08
N VAL A 388 -4.83 3.47 2.06
CA VAL A 388 -3.52 3.50 1.41
C VAL A 388 -3.43 4.71 0.49
N THR A 389 -2.43 5.56 0.70
CA THR A 389 -2.09 6.69 -0.17
C THR A 389 -1.11 6.27 -1.26
N LEU A 390 -0.77 7.16 -2.18
CA LEU A 390 0.43 7.00 -2.99
C LEU A 390 1.67 7.03 -2.09
N LEU A 391 2.70 6.26 -2.46
CA LEU A 391 3.95 6.18 -1.73
C LEU A 391 5.03 6.96 -2.49
N GLY A 392 5.64 7.95 -1.84
CA GLY A 392 6.79 8.68 -2.36
C GLY A 392 8.09 7.86 -2.29
N GLY A 393 8.07 6.68 -2.90
CA GLY A 393 9.10 5.65 -2.77
C GLY A 393 8.88 4.75 -1.55
N ALA A 394 9.38 3.51 -1.63
CA ALA A 394 9.26 2.56 -0.53
C ALA A 394 10.44 1.58 -0.45
N PHE A 395 10.88 0.99 -1.57
CA PHE A 395 12.07 0.13 -1.70
C PHE A 395 12.09 -1.07 -0.73
N GLY A 396 10.92 -1.58 -0.35
CA GLY A 396 10.76 -2.62 0.67
C GLY A 396 10.63 -2.10 2.11
N ARG A 397 11.05 -0.87 2.40
CA ARG A 397 11.05 -0.33 3.78
C ARG A 397 9.64 -0.16 4.35
N LYS A 398 8.68 0.26 3.52
CA LYS A 398 7.30 0.50 3.92
C LYS A 398 6.42 -0.78 3.91
N SER A 399 7.03 -1.97 3.75
CA SER A 399 6.34 -3.27 3.87
C SER A 399 6.37 -3.85 5.28
N LYS A 400 7.04 -3.18 6.21
CA LYS A 400 7.22 -3.65 7.57
C LYS A 400 6.48 -2.76 8.57
N PRO A 401 6.01 -3.34 9.69
CA PRO A 401 5.09 -2.66 10.62
C PRO A 401 5.78 -1.76 11.65
N ASP A 402 7.09 -1.49 11.54
CA ASP A 402 7.88 -0.70 12.49
C ASP A 402 7.77 0.81 12.32
#